data_00ed33fd00182180076cd38638cdb463
#
_entry.id   00ed33fd00182180076cd38638cdb463
#
_cell.length_a   1.000
_cell.length_b   1.000
_cell.length_c   1.000
_cell.angle_alpha   90.00
_cell.angle_beta   90.00
_cell.angle_gamma   90.00
#
_symmetry.space_group_name_H-M   'P 1'
#
loop_
_entity.id
_entity.type
_entity.pdbx_description
1 polymer ?
#
loop_
_entity_poly.entity_id
_entity_poly.type
_entity_poly.pdbx_seq_one_letter_code
_entity_poly.pdbx_strand_id
1 'polypeptide(L)'
;MAKLVCHHSLITTWIYGTKYLSLENITIKNMRNKFYNANEVFNHFWFKIQSRGIDFDNTLAMFNVGFEIQHPLKNTIETPWRDWNKKYAEAEWQWYLSGDPSVKKLGKIYGKVPKIWERMADDKGEVRSNYGWQWQRNNQIDKVVKLLKEKPDTRKASISIYDAKEFDNYTNDTPCTYAVNFTISQNRLNMSVVMRSNDLWFGFCNDQYCFSMLQKMIADALSMDVGTYYHFAQNFHIYIKQLKDHAGY
;
A
#
# COMPACT_ATOMS: atom_id res chain seq x y z
N MET A 1 37.99 30.46 18.04
CA MET A 1 36.76 30.82 17.32
C MET A 1 37.13 31.00 15.86
N ALA A 2 36.88 30.01 15.03
CA ALA A 2 37.10 30.11 13.58
C ALA A 2 35.72 29.87 12.91
N LYS A 3 35.24 30.90 12.25
CA LYS A 3 34.01 30.85 11.41
C LYS A 3 34.35 30.06 10.14
N LEU A 4 33.68 28.91 9.93
CA LEU A 4 33.69 28.23 8.64
C LEU A 4 32.78 29.02 7.69
N VAL A 5 33.38 29.66 6.70
CA VAL A 5 32.71 30.22 5.54
C VAL A 5 32.63 29.14 4.48
N CYS A 6 31.42 28.69 4.18
CA CYS A 6 31.18 27.71 3.12
C CYS A 6 31.27 28.40 1.76
N HIS A 7 32.40 28.25 1.06
CA HIS A 7 32.55 28.68 -0.34
C HIS A 7 31.88 27.63 -1.24
N HIS A 8 30.82 28.03 -1.93
CA HIS A 8 30.29 27.30 -3.06
C HIS A 8 31.26 27.42 -4.24
N SER A 9 32.04 26.37 -4.47
CA SER A 9 32.89 26.29 -5.66
C SER A 9 32.07 25.69 -6.81
N LEU A 10 31.86 26.48 -7.86
CA LEU A 10 31.38 26.07 -9.17
C LEU A 10 32.42 25.13 -9.80
N ILE A 11 32.10 23.86 -9.95
CA ILE A 11 32.88 22.93 -10.76
C ILE A 11 32.27 22.94 -12.16
N THR A 12 32.93 23.63 -13.10
CA THR A 12 32.67 23.56 -14.52
C THR A 12 33.60 22.52 -15.14
N THR A 13 33.07 21.39 -15.53
CA THR A 13 33.79 20.42 -16.38
C THR A 13 33.18 20.40 -17.76
N TRP A 14 33.99 20.67 -18.78
CA TRP A 14 33.64 20.55 -20.20
C TRP A 14 33.92 19.13 -20.67
N ILE A 15 32.91 18.42 -21.13
CA ILE A 15 33.05 17.23 -21.93
C ILE A 15 32.06 17.31 -23.10
N TYR A 16 32.60 17.38 -24.34
CA TYR A 16 31.90 17.29 -25.62
C TYR A 16 30.72 18.27 -25.88
N GLY A 17 31.02 19.54 -26.13
CA GLY A 17 30.23 20.40 -27.03
C GLY A 17 28.76 20.72 -26.66
N THR A 18 28.23 20.29 -25.54
CA THR A 18 26.88 20.57 -25.10
C THR A 18 26.85 21.65 -24.01
N LYS A 19 26.13 22.74 -24.25
CA LYS A 19 25.86 23.77 -23.24
C LYS A 19 25.17 23.12 -22.04
N TYR A 20 25.82 23.11 -20.87
CA TYR A 20 25.16 22.78 -19.62
C TYR A 20 24.17 23.89 -19.27
N LEU A 21 22.90 23.55 -19.16
CA LEU A 21 21.91 24.35 -18.45
C LEU A 21 22.36 24.44 -16.98
N SER A 22 22.33 25.66 -16.44
CA SER A 22 22.69 25.90 -15.05
C SER A 22 21.87 25.01 -14.11
N LEU A 23 22.52 24.41 -13.11
CA LEU A 23 21.89 23.54 -12.11
C LEU A 23 20.74 24.21 -11.32
N GLU A 24 20.59 25.53 -11.43
CA GLU A 24 19.51 26.31 -10.82
C GLU A 24 18.13 26.07 -11.45
N ASN A 25 18.07 25.50 -12.66
CA ASN A 25 16.80 25.20 -13.35
C ASN A 25 16.45 23.70 -13.36
N ILE A 26 17.30 22.84 -12.80
CA ILE A 26 16.93 21.46 -12.49
C ILE A 26 16.37 21.49 -11.08
N THR A 27 15.18 22.03 -10.91
CA THR A 27 14.30 21.55 -9.87
C THR A 27 14.05 20.08 -10.26
N ILE A 28 14.88 19.17 -9.77
CA ILE A 28 14.47 17.78 -9.62
C ILE A 28 13.25 17.91 -8.71
N LYS A 29 12.09 18.13 -9.31
CA LYS A 29 10.82 17.77 -8.69
C LYS A 29 11.07 16.32 -8.33
N ASN A 30 11.38 16.07 -7.05
CA ASN A 30 11.36 14.75 -6.48
C ASN A 30 9.98 14.21 -6.83
N MET A 31 9.89 13.45 -7.93
CA MET A 31 8.64 12.93 -8.49
C MET A 31 8.18 11.71 -7.66
N ARG A 32 8.34 11.79 -6.34
CA ARG A 32 7.58 10.95 -5.46
C ARG A 32 6.17 11.48 -5.50
N ASN A 33 5.25 10.67 -6.02
CA ASN A 33 3.83 10.98 -5.93
C ASN A 33 3.50 11.05 -4.42
N LYS A 34 3.34 12.26 -3.88
CA LYS A 34 2.98 12.50 -2.48
C LYS A 34 1.55 12.98 -2.43
N PHE A 35 0.75 12.31 -1.64
CA PHE A 35 -0.66 12.61 -1.47
C PHE A 35 -0.97 12.87 -0.01
N TYR A 36 -1.89 13.78 0.24
CA TYR A 36 -2.33 14.09 1.58
C TYR A 36 -3.07 12.91 2.21
N ASN A 37 -3.98 12.24 1.46
CA ASN A 37 -4.81 11.14 1.92
C ASN A 37 -5.08 10.11 0.82
N ALA A 38 -5.81 9.04 1.16
CA ALA A 38 -6.15 7.97 0.22
C ALA A 38 -7.08 8.43 -0.92
N ASN A 39 -7.99 9.38 -0.66
CA ASN A 39 -8.91 9.89 -1.66
C ASN A 39 -8.18 10.64 -2.79
N GLU A 40 -7.13 11.42 -2.44
CA GLU A 40 -6.28 12.06 -3.45
C GLU A 40 -5.55 11.06 -4.33
N VAL A 41 -5.06 9.95 -3.74
CA VAL A 41 -4.44 8.85 -4.51
C VAL A 41 -5.42 8.27 -5.49
N PHE A 42 -6.63 7.92 -5.03
CA PHE A 42 -7.67 7.35 -5.87
C PHE A 42 -7.99 8.25 -7.05
N ASN A 43 -8.29 9.53 -6.80
CA ASN A 43 -8.63 10.49 -7.85
C ASN A 43 -7.47 10.70 -8.84
N HIS A 44 -6.24 10.84 -8.35
CA HIS A 44 -5.06 11.02 -9.20
C HIS A 44 -4.86 9.81 -10.14
N PHE A 45 -4.89 8.60 -9.61
CA PHE A 45 -4.60 7.40 -10.39
C PHE A 45 -5.78 6.96 -11.24
N TRP A 46 -7.02 7.30 -10.89
CA TRP A 46 -8.17 7.09 -11.78
C TRP A 46 -7.93 7.74 -13.15
N PHE A 47 -7.56 9.01 -13.18
CA PHE A 47 -7.28 9.72 -14.45
C PHE A 47 -5.93 9.33 -15.06
N LYS A 48 -4.93 9.09 -14.23
CA LYS A 48 -3.58 8.79 -14.71
C LYS A 48 -3.50 7.43 -15.40
N ILE A 49 -4.18 6.41 -14.88
CA ILE A 49 -4.24 5.09 -15.52
C ILE A 49 -5.02 5.19 -16.82
N GLN A 50 -6.13 5.93 -16.88
CA GLN A 50 -6.88 6.13 -18.12
C GLN A 50 -6.05 6.81 -19.22
N SER A 51 -5.22 7.77 -18.83
CA SER A 51 -4.44 8.57 -19.79
C SER A 51 -3.09 7.96 -20.19
N ARG A 52 -2.51 7.09 -19.35
CA ARG A 52 -1.14 6.57 -19.50
C ARG A 52 -1.01 5.07 -19.28
N GLY A 53 -2.07 4.41 -18.86
CA GLY A 53 -2.07 2.95 -18.71
C GLY A 53 -1.96 2.26 -20.06
N ILE A 54 -1.47 1.05 -20.04
CA ILE A 54 -1.39 0.17 -21.20
C ILE A 54 -2.35 -1.01 -21.01
N ASP A 55 -2.84 -1.55 -22.10
CA ASP A 55 -3.68 -2.75 -22.09
C ASP A 55 -2.86 -3.94 -21.56
N PHE A 56 -3.38 -4.57 -20.52
CA PHE A 56 -2.78 -5.74 -19.92
C PHE A 56 -3.89 -6.67 -19.42
N ASP A 57 -4.06 -7.81 -20.07
CA ASP A 57 -5.17 -8.73 -19.88
C ASP A 57 -6.52 -7.99 -20.02
N ASN A 58 -7.39 -8.07 -19.03
CA ASN A 58 -8.69 -7.37 -18.98
C ASN A 58 -8.65 -6.06 -18.19
N THR A 59 -7.46 -5.44 -18.09
CA THR A 59 -7.20 -4.22 -17.34
C THR A 59 -6.48 -3.17 -18.16
N LEU A 60 -6.54 -1.92 -17.70
CA LEU A 60 -5.63 -0.85 -18.08
C LEU A 60 -4.65 -0.66 -16.93
N ALA A 61 -3.35 -0.83 -17.16
CA ALA A 61 -2.35 -0.94 -16.10
C ALA A 61 -1.18 0.05 -16.27
N MET A 62 -0.63 0.47 -15.13
CA MET A 62 0.68 1.11 -15.01
C MET A 62 1.61 0.21 -14.19
N PHE A 63 2.87 0.12 -14.58
CA PHE A 63 3.84 -0.73 -13.88
C PHE A 63 4.79 0.08 -12.99
N ASN A 64 5.24 -0.56 -11.89
CA ASN A 64 6.19 -0.01 -10.94
C ASN A 64 5.75 1.36 -10.37
N VAL A 65 4.51 1.40 -9.91
CA VAL A 65 3.91 2.61 -9.34
C VAL A 65 4.25 2.71 -7.87
N GLY A 66 4.87 3.83 -7.47
CA GLY A 66 5.15 4.13 -6.07
C GLY A 66 4.59 5.50 -5.66
N PHE A 67 4.06 5.59 -4.43
CA PHE A 67 3.54 6.84 -3.86
C PHE A 67 3.57 6.85 -2.33
N GLU A 68 3.35 8.03 -1.77
CA GLU A 68 3.30 8.27 -0.32
C GLU A 68 1.95 8.86 0.07
N ILE A 69 1.34 8.34 1.14
CA ILE A 69 0.17 8.91 1.81
C ILE A 69 0.65 9.53 3.13
N GLN A 70 0.57 10.86 3.24
CA GLN A 70 1.12 11.60 4.37
C GLN A 70 0.25 11.48 5.64
N HIS A 71 -1.06 11.35 5.47
CA HIS A 71 -2.03 11.18 6.56
C HIS A 71 -2.83 9.88 6.36
N PRO A 72 -2.20 8.69 6.58
CA PRO A 72 -2.81 7.41 6.23
C PRO A 72 -4.09 7.10 7.02
N LEU A 73 -4.33 7.71 8.17
CA LEU A 73 -5.57 7.54 8.90
C LEU A 73 -6.76 8.33 8.30
N LYS A 74 -6.51 9.22 7.34
CA LYS A 74 -7.53 9.78 6.44
C LYS A 74 -7.75 8.82 5.27
N ASN A 75 -8.23 7.63 5.61
CA ASN A 75 -8.29 6.46 4.75
C ASN A 75 -9.64 6.23 4.06
N THR A 76 -10.55 7.20 4.16
CA THR A 76 -11.86 7.16 3.49
C THR A 76 -11.73 7.61 2.04
N ILE A 77 -12.35 6.88 1.12
CA ILE A 77 -12.53 7.33 -0.26
C ILE A 77 -13.83 8.10 -0.33
N GLU A 78 -13.72 9.42 -0.49
CA GLU A 78 -14.84 10.36 -0.41
C GLU A 78 -15.40 10.74 -1.79
N THR A 79 -14.80 10.22 -2.86
CA THR A 79 -15.22 10.45 -4.25
C THR A 79 -16.65 9.92 -4.47
N PRO A 80 -17.66 10.79 -4.70
CA PRO A 80 -19.06 10.37 -4.62
C PRO A 80 -19.45 9.29 -5.64
N TRP A 81 -18.97 9.42 -6.89
CA TRP A 81 -19.28 8.46 -7.95
C TRP A 81 -18.60 7.10 -7.77
N ARG A 82 -17.56 7.01 -6.90
CA ARG A 82 -16.93 5.73 -6.54
C ARG A 82 -17.84 4.92 -5.61
N ASP A 83 -18.67 5.56 -4.83
CA ASP A 83 -19.58 4.94 -3.86
C ASP A 83 -18.90 3.84 -3.03
N TRP A 84 -17.77 4.22 -2.40
CA TRP A 84 -16.97 3.27 -1.64
C TRP A 84 -17.66 2.80 -0.37
N ASN A 85 -17.74 1.50 -0.19
CA ASN A 85 -18.41 0.88 0.95
C ASN A 85 -17.47 0.79 2.17
N LYS A 86 -17.40 1.86 2.95
CA LYS A 86 -16.61 1.91 4.18
C LYS A 86 -16.97 0.81 5.17
N LYS A 87 -18.27 0.52 5.32
CA LYS A 87 -18.74 -0.56 6.21
C LYS A 87 -18.16 -1.92 5.84
N TYR A 88 -17.97 -2.15 4.54
CA TYR A 88 -17.30 -3.37 4.08
C TYR A 88 -15.82 -3.39 4.46
N ALA A 89 -15.09 -2.29 4.25
CA ALA A 89 -13.68 -2.20 4.63
C ALA A 89 -13.47 -2.37 6.15
N GLU A 90 -14.37 -1.82 6.96
CA GLU A 90 -14.39 -2.04 8.42
C GLU A 90 -14.60 -3.51 8.79
N ALA A 91 -15.51 -4.19 8.09
CA ALA A 91 -15.76 -5.61 8.30
C ALA A 91 -14.58 -6.48 7.86
N GLU A 92 -13.94 -6.14 6.75
CA GLU A 92 -12.73 -6.81 6.28
C GLU A 92 -11.56 -6.63 7.25
N TRP A 93 -11.36 -5.43 7.79
CA TRP A 93 -10.41 -5.19 8.88
C TRP A 93 -10.68 -6.06 10.11
N GLN A 94 -11.93 -6.16 10.55
CA GLN A 94 -12.31 -7.03 11.68
C GLN A 94 -12.05 -8.50 11.37
N TRP A 95 -12.27 -8.91 10.11
CA TRP A 95 -11.91 -10.26 9.67
C TRP A 95 -10.41 -10.50 9.74
N TYR A 96 -9.59 -9.54 9.28
CA TYR A 96 -8.14 -9.63 9.36
C TYR A 96 -7.63 -9.66 10.81
N LEU A 97 -8.21 -8.87 11.70
CA LEU A 97 -7.88 -8.90 13.14
C LEU A 97 -8.14 -10.27 13.77
N SER A 98 -9.15 -11.00 13.29
CA SER A 98 -9.45 -12.33 13.83
C SER A 98 -8.38 -13.38 13.51
N GLY A 99 -7.53 -13.17 12.51
CA GLY A 99 -6.56 -14.15 12.03
C GLY A 99 -7.18 -15.43 11.43
N ASP A 100 -8.50 -15.48 11.30
CA ASP A 100 -9.26 -16.61 10.78
C ASP A 100 -9.46 -16.43 9.27
N PRO A 101 -8.89 -17.31 8.39
CA PRO A 101 -9.01 -17.17 6.94
C PRO A 101 -10.39 -17.56 6.41
N SER A 102 -11.30 -18.06 7.26
CA SER A 102 -12.61 -18.57 6.84
C SER A 102 -13.54 -17.44 6.35
N VAL A 103 -14.11 -17.61 5.17
CA VAL A 103 -15.13 -16.70 4.64
C VAL A 103 -16.40 -16.64 5.49
N LYS A 104 -16.70 -17.72 6.25
CA LYS A 104 -17.80 -17.76 7.20
C LYS A 104 -17.60 -16.73 8.32
N LYS A 105 -16.34 -16.47 8.73
CA LYS A 105 -16.01 -15.45 9.71
C LYS A 105 -16.36 -14.06 9.20
N LEU A 106 -15.95 -13.74 7.97
CA LEU A 106 -16.34 -12.49 7.32
C LEU A 106 -17.87 -12.37 7.19
N GLY A 107 -18.54 -13.44 6.78
CA GLY A 107 -19.99 -13.49 6.67
C GLY A 107 -20.72 -13.15 7.98
N LYS A 108 -20.20 -13.64 9.11
CA LYS A 108 -20.74 -13.31 10.44
C LYS A 108 -20.52 -11.83 10.81
N ILE A 109 -19.39 -11.25 10.43
CA ILE A 109 -19.05 -9.84 10.74
C ILE A 109 -19.83 -8.88 9.84
N TYR A 110 -19.85 -9.13 8.53
CA TYR A 110 -20.45 -8.25 7.53
C TYR A 110 -21.96 -8.47 7.31
N GLY A 111 -22.49 -9.62 7.76
CA GLY A 111 -23.88 -10.05 7.56
C GLY A 111 -24.11 -10.89 6.32
N LYS A 112 -23.13 -11.03 5.44
CA LYS A 112 -23.11 -11.95 4.27
C LYS A 112 -21.68 -12.19 3.81
N VAL A 113 -21.44 -13.30 3.11
CA VAL A 113 -20.18 -13.51 2.40
C VAL A 113 -20.23 -12.78 1.06
N PRO A 114 -19.30 -11.87 0.75
CA PRO A 114 -19.19 -11.26 -0.58
C PRO A 114 -18.81 -12.32 -1.62
N LYS A 115 -19.45 -12.28 -2.79
CA LYS A 115 -19.26 -13.26 -3.87
C LYS A 115 -17.80 -13.43 -4.33
N ILE A 116 -17.00 -12.38 -4.20
CA ILE A 116 -15.58 -12.47 -4.54
C ILE A 116 -14.88 -13.47 -3.62
N TRP A 117 -15.13 -13.41 -2.32
CA TRP A 117 -14.51 -14.28 -1.35
C TRP A 117 -15.05 -15.71 -1.42
N GLU A 118 -16.31 -15.90 -1.81
CA GLU A 118 -16.84 -17.26 -2.09
C GLU A 118 -16.05 -17.92 -3.24
N ARG A 119 -15.68 -17.14 -4.27
CA ARG A 119 -14.90 -17.65 -5.42
C ARG A 119 -13.42 -17.86 -5.12
N MET A 120 -12.87 -17.07 -4.19
CA MET A 120 -11.45 -17.14 -3.81
C MET A 120 -11.19 -18.21 -2.74
N ALA A 121 -12.24 -18.67 -2.05
CA ALA A 121 -12.11 -19.70 -1.02
C ALA A 121 -11.74 -21.07 -1.60
N ASP A 122 -10.95 -21.80 -0.85
CA ASP A 122 -10.66 -23.22 -1.12
C ASP A 122 -11.86 -24.12 -0.73
N ASP A 123 -11.72 -25.43 -0.91
CA ASP A 123 -12.75 -26.43 -0.59
C ASP A 123 -13.17 -26.44 0.90
N LYS A 124 -12.35 -25.89 1.78
CA LYS A 124 -12.64 -25.73 3.21
C LYS A 124 -13.36 -24.42 3.53
N GLY A 125 -13.51 -23.56 2.54
CA GLY A 125 -14.04 -22.21 2.69
C GLY A 125 -13.05 -21.23 3.32
N GLU A 126 -11.75 -21.45 3.10
CA GLU A 126 -10.66 -20.59 3.59
C GLU A 126 -10.00 -19.84 2.44
N VAL A 127 -9.62 -18.59 2.70
CA VAL A 127 -8.87 -17.73 1.77
C VAL A 127 -7.44 -17.62 2.26
N ARG A 128 -6.54 -18.36 1.66
CA ARG A 128 -5.12 -18.42 2.05
C ARG A 128 -4.37 -17.12 1.80
N SER A 129 -4.86 -16.28 0.90
CA SER A 129 -4.37 -14.93 0.66
C SER A 129 -4.82 -13.90 1.69
N ASN A 130 -5.70 -14.26 2.64
CA ASN A 130 -6.17 -13.37 3.71
C ASN A 130 -5.00 -12.71 4.44
N TYR A 131 -4.90 -11.38 4.37
CA TYR A 131 -3.77 -10.65 4.95
C TYR A 131 -3.71 -10.79 6.47
N GLY A 132 -4.85 -10.82 7.15
CA GLY A 132 -4.92 -10.98 8.60
C GLY A 132 -4.33 -12.30 9.06
N TRP A 133 -4.66 -13.39 8.38
CA TRP A 133 -4.05 -14.70 8.61
C TRP A 133 -2.56 -14.68 8.29
N GLN A 134 -2.16 -14.06 7.17
CA GLN A 134 -0.77 -13.99 6.73
C GLN A 134 0.12 -13.22 7.70
N TRP A 135 -0.27 -12.04 8.13
CA TRP A 135 0.57 -11.21 9.01
C TRP A 135 0.61 -11.67 10.46
N GLN A 136 -0.39 -12.47 10.90
CA GLN A 136 -0.40 -13.05 12.25
C GLN A 136 0.39 -14.35 12.33
N ARG A 137 0.61 -15.04 11.22
CA ARG A 137 1.39 -16.30 11.19
C ARG A 137 2.74 -16.09 11.88
N ASN A 138 3.16 -17.15 12.61
CA ASN A 138 4.45 -17.15 13.31
C ASN A 138 4.65 -15.96 14.26
N ASN A 139 3.57 -15.34 14.74
CA ASN A 139 3.60 -14.18 15.65
C ASN A 139 4.41 -13.01 15.07
N GLN A 140 4.30 -12.74 13.77
CA GLN A 140 5.09 -11.72 13.07
C GLN A 140 4.84 -10.32 13.64
N ILE A 141 3.58 -9.96 13.98
CA ILE A 141 3.24 -8.66 14.54
C ILE A 141 3.96 -8.45 15.87
N ASP A 142 3.86 -9.41 16.80
CA ASP A 142 4.49 -9.29 18.12
C ASP A 142 6.01 -9.21 18.00
N LYS A 143 6.60 -9.99 17.10
CA LYS A 143 8.04 -9.95 16.82
C LYS A 143 8.50 -8.59 16.29
N VAL A 144 7.73 -7.97 15.39
CA VAL A 144 8.00 -6.62 14.87
C VAL A 144 7.89 -5.58 15.97
N VAL A 145 6.83 -5.62 16.77
CA VAL A 145 6.64 -4.69 17.90
C VAL A 145 7.79 -4.83 18.89
N LYS A 146 8.14 -6.06 19.30
CA LYS A 146 9.26 -6.32 20.19
C LYS A 146 10.57 -5.76 19.63
N LEU A 147 10.87 -6.06 18.37
CA LEU A 147 12.10 -5.61 17.70
C LEU A 147 12.20 -4.07 17.66
N LEU A 148 11.10 -3.38 17.34
CA LEU A 148 11.07 -1.92 17.30
C LEU A 148 11.19 -1.28 18.68
N LYS A 149 10.69 -1.94 19.75
CA LYS A 149 10.90 -1.52 21.15
C LYS A 149 12.37 -1.65 21.57
N GLU A 150 13.00 -2.77 21.22
CA GLU A 150 14.38 -3.07 21.59
C GLU A 150 15.40 -2.25 20.76
N LYS A 151 15.11 -2.03 19.50
CA LYS A 151 15.97 -1.32 18.54
C LYS A 151 15.14 -0.44 17.59
N PRO A 152 14.83 0.80 17.98
CA PRO A 152 13.98 1.71 17.18
C PRO A 152 14.57 2.06 15.79
N ASP A 153 15.88 2.06 15.64
CA ASP A 153 16.62 2.32 14.39
C ASP A 153 16.85 1.07 13.51
N THR A 154 16.15 -0.03 13.82
CA THR A 154 16.28 -1.29 13.08
C THR A 154 15.79 -1.16 11.64
N ARG A 155 16.46 -1.88 10.71
CA ARG A 155 16.04 -2.07 9.32
C ARG A 155 15.40 -3.44 9.07
N LYS A 156 15.11 -4.20 10.15
CA LYS A 156 14.68 -5.60 10.09
C LYS A 156 13.19 -5.78 10.44
N ALA A 157 12.46 -4.70 10.76
CA ALA A 157 11.05 -4.78 11.12
C ALA A 157 10.19 -4.98 9.87
N SER A 158 10.01 -6.24 9.51
CA SER A 158 9.29 -6.67 8.30
C SER A 158 8.34 -7.81 8.61
N ILE A 159 7.16 -7.77 8.00
CA ILE A 159 6.17 -8.86 7.95
C ILE A 159 6.17 -9.41 6.53
N SER A 160 6.40 -10.71 6.37
CA SER A 160 6.27 -11.42 5.10
C SER A 160 4.82 -11.89 4.93
N ILE A 161 4.20 -11.53 3.82
CA ILE A 161 2.83 -11.96 3.49
C ILE A 161 2.88 -13.10 2.47
N TYR A 162 3.59 -12.90 1.36
CA TYR A 162 3.80 -13.96 0.37
C TYR A 162 4.82 -14.97 0.92
N ASP A 163 4.44 -16.24 0.95
CA ASP A 163 5.31 -17.29 1.45
C ASP A 163 5.49 -18.38 0.37
N ALA A 164 6.73 -18.58 -0.04
CA ALA A 164 7.09 -19.59 -1.06
C ALA A 164 6.71 -21.03 -0.65
N LYS A 165 6.64 -21.32 0.65
CA LYS A 165 6.19 -22.63 1.16
C LYS A 165 4.70 -22.87 0.99
N GLU A 166 3.93 -21.79 0.89
CA GLU A 166 2.48 -21.82 0.70
C GLU A 166 2.09 -21.72 -0.79
N PHE A 167 3.06 -21.67 -1.71
CA PHE A 167 2.81 -21.43 -3.12
C PHE A 167 1.79 -22.42 -3.71
N ASP A 168 1.94 -23.71 -3.40
CA ASP A 168 1.05 -24.77 -3.89
C ASP A 168 -0.34 -24.73 -3.23
N ASN A 169 -0.49 -24.02 -2.11
CA ASN A 169 -1.75 -23.83 -1.40
C ASN A 169 -2.52 -22.59 -1.88
N TYR A 170 -1.92 -21.74 -2.71
CA TYR A 170 -2.57 -20.58 -3.32
C TYR A 170 -3.34 -20.99 -4.58
N THR A 171 -4.39 -21.79 -4.43
CA THR A 171 -5.10 -22.40 -5.54
C THR A 171 -6.04 -21.44 -6.27
N ASN A 172 -6.93 -20.79 -5.54
CA ASN A 172 -7.94 -19.89 -6.10
C ASN A 172 -7.55 -18.41 -6.00
N ASP A 173 -6.66 -18.07 -5.07
CA ASP A 173 -6.15 -16.72 -4.88
C ASP A 173 -4.72 -16.74 -4.33
N THR A 174 -3.92 -15.78 -4.78
CA THR A 174 -2.53 -15.58 -4.37
C THR A 174 -2.39 -14.21 -3.74
N PRO A 175 -1.72 -14.04 -2.58
CA PRO A 175 -1.54 -12.73 -1.96
C PRO A 175 -1.00 -11.70 -2.95
N CYS A 176 -1.66 -10.55 -3.04
CA CYS A 176 -1.18 -9.46 -3.87
C CYS A 176 -0.02 -8.71 -3.21
N THR A 177 0.12 -8.78 -1.90
CA THR A 177 1.17 -8.14 -1.13
C THR A 177 2.31 -9.13 -0.86
N TYR A 178 3.56 -8.69 -1.10
CA TYR A 178 4.74 -9.46 -0.75
C TYR A 178 5.11 -9.28 0.72
N ALA A 179 5.24 -8.03 1.15
CA ALA A 179 5.71 -7.69 2.49
C ALA A 179 5.23 -6.31 2.95
N VAL A 180 5.25 -6.13 4.26
CA VAL A 180 5.06 -4.85 4.94
C VAL A 180 6.26 -4.56 5.81
N ASN A 181 6.87 -3.38 5.65
CA ASN A 181 8.05 -2.96 6.42
C ASN A 181 7.70 -1.76 7.29
N PHE A 182 8.28 -1.70 8.48
CA PHE A 182 8.09 -0.62 9.43
C PHE A 182 9.42 0.06 9.75
N THR A 183 9.37 1.40 9.86
CA THR A 183 10.54 2.23 10.15
C THR A 183 10.14 3.36 11.08
N ILE A 184 10.85 3.51 12.19
CA ILE A 184 10.69 4.68 13.05
C ILE A 184 11.60 5.78 12.53
N SER A 185 11.03 6.91 12.15
CA SER A 185 11.77 8.13 11.84
C SER A 185 10.96 9.36 12.22
N GLN A 186 11.65 10.43 12.61
CA GLN A 186 11.02 11.67 13.07
C GLN A 186 9.96 11.44 14.17
N ASN A 187 10.25 10.48 15.05
CA ASN A 187 9.38 10.08 16.17
C ASN A 187 8.01 9.54 15.75
N ARG A 188 7.89 8.98 14.54
CA ARG A 188 6.67 8.40 13.97
C ARG A 188 6.93 7.03 13.39
N LEU A 189 5.93 6.15 13.45
CA LEU A 189 5.97 4.86 12.78
C LEU A 189 5.55 5.01 11.32
N ASN A 190 6.51 4.87 10.40
CA ASN A 190 6.25 4.80 8.97
C ASN A 190 6.09 3.34 8.53
N MET A 191 5.31 3.12 7.48
CA MET A 191 5.05 1.80 6.92
C MET A 191 5.24 1.80 5.40
N SER A 192 5.81 0.73 4.87
CA SER A 192 5.92 0.50 3.42
C SER A 192 5.22 -0.81 3.06
N VAL A 193 4.31 -0.78 2.10
CA VAL A 193 3.61 -1.93 1.54
C VAL A 193 4.10 -2.18 0.13
N VAL A 194 4.50 -3.43 -0.16
CA VAL A 194 5.03 -3.83 -1.47
C VAL A 194 4.13 -4.91 -2.07
N MET A 195 3.51 -4.59 -3.21
CA MET A 195 2.53 -5.45 -3.87
C MET A 195 2.99 -5.86 -5.28
N ARG A 196 2.69 -7.13 -5.68
CA ARG A 196 2.84 -7.59 -7.07
C ARG A 196 1.75 -7.01 -7.99
N SER A 197 0.56 -6.79 -7.42
CA SER A 197 -0.62 -6.36 -8.16
C SER A 197 -1.57 -5.64 -7.22
N ASN A 198 -2.16 -4.54 -7.67
CA ASN A 198 -3.17 -3.82 -6.90
C ASN A 198 -4.19 -3.16 -7.85
N ASP A 199 -5.43 -3.59 -7.77
CA ASP A 199 -6.55 -2.95 -8.45
C ASP A 199 -6.92 -1.65 -7.73
N LEU A 200 -6.99 -0.54 -8.47
CA LEU A 200 -7.34 0.76 -7.91
C LEU A 200 -8.76 0.80 -7.34
N TRP A 201 -9.70 0.11 -8.01
CA TRP A 201 -11.11 0.24 -7.69
C TRP A 201 -11.51 -0.51 -6.44
N PHE A 202 -11.28 -1.82 -6.39
CA PHE A 202 -11.63 -2.66 -5.24
C PHE A 202 -10.43 -2.83 -4.28
N GLY A 203 -9.29 -3.23 -4.82
CA GLY A 203 -8.09 -3.56 -4.05
C GLY A 203 -7.59 -2.35 -3.26
N PHE A 204 -7.05 -1.34 -3.92
CA PHE A 204 -6.45 -0.19 -3.25
C PHE A 204 -7.38 0.45 -2.22
N CYS A 205 -8.66 0.65 -2.55
CA CYS A 205 -9.59 1.32 -1.64
C CYS A 205 -9.75 0.59 -0.30
N ASN A 206 -9.74 -0.74 -0.29
CA ASN A 206 -9.86 -1.57 0.90
C ASN A 206 -8.50 -1.90 1.52
N ASP A 207 -7.51 -2.23 0.69
CA ASP A 207 -6.17 -2.59 1.14
C ASP A 207 -5.52 -1.45 1.94
N GLN A 208 -5.55 -0.21 1.40
CA GLN A 208 -4.97 0.94 2.08
C GLN A 208 -5.68 1.24 3.42
N TYR A 209 -7.00 0.99 3.49
CA TYR A 209 -7.74 1.10 4.75
C TYR A 209 -7.21 0.08 5.77
N CYS A 210 -7.16 -1.19 5.41
CA CYS A 210 -6.70 -2.26 6.31
C CYS A 210 -5.22 -2.11 6.69
N PHE A 211 -4.35 -1.74 5.74
CA PHE A 211 -2.94 -1.51 6.04
C PHE A 211 -2.73 -0.26 6.92
N SER A 212 -3.47 0.82 6.71
CA SER A 212 -3.38 1.99 7.58
C SER A 212 -3.83 1.68 9.02
N MET A 213 -4.82 0.80 9.18
CA MET A 213 -5.26 0.31 10.49
C MET A 213 -4.22 -0.63 11.13
N LEU A 214 -3.52 -1.46 10.35
CA LEU A 214 -2.38 -2.23 10.82
C LEU A 214 -1.25 -1.31 11.30
N GLN A 215 -0.92 -0.26 10.53
CA GLN A 215 0.06 0.74 10.93
C GLN A 215 -0.31 1.40 12.25
N LYS A 216 -1.59 1.80 12.38
CA LYS A 216 -2.11 2.38 13.64
C LYS A 216 -1.97 1.41 14.81
N MET A 217 -2.38 0.16 14.63
CA MET A 217 -2.32 -0.85 15.70
C MET A 217 -0.89 -1.04 16.22
N ILE A 218 0.10 -1.10 15.31
CA ILE A 218 1.51 -1.24 15.70
C ILE A 218 2.03 0.06 16.33
N ALA A 219 1.65 1.24 15.82
CA ALA A 219 2.01 2.52 16.40
C ALA A 219 1.48 2.67 17.82
N ASP A 220 0.22 2.29 18.08
CA ASP A 220 -0.39 2.28 19.40
C ASP A 220 0.38 1.35 20.37
N ALA A 221 0.76 0.14 19.91
CA ALA A 221 1.55 -0.80 20.72
C ALA A 221 2.96 -0.28 21.05
N LEU A 222 3.48 0.67 20.27
CA LEU A 222 4.75 1.37 20.49
C LEU A 222 4.57 2.71 21.23
N SER A 223 3.33 3.14 21.51
CA SER A 223 2.99 4.47 22.04
C SER A 223 3.55 5.61 21.18
N MET A 224 3.40 5.49 19.87
CA MET A 224 3.94 6.42 18.87
C MET A 224 2.84 6.95 17.93
N ASP A 225 3.09 8.11 17.32
CA ASP A 225 2.26 8.63 16.25
C ASP A 225 2.43 7.83 14.96
N VAL A 226 1.37 7.77 14.17
CA VAL A 226 1.40 7.22 12.81
C VAL A 226 2.12 8.20 11.89
N GLY A 227 3.09 7.71 11.16
CA GLY A 227 3.85 8.43 10.13
C GLY A 227 3.28 8.21 8.72
N THR A 228 4.16 8.29 7.72
CA THR A 228 3.80 8.12 6.31
C THR A 228 3.56 6.64 5.97
N TYR A 229 2.58 6.41 5.09
CA TYR A 229 2.37 5.13 4.41
C TYR A 229 2.97 5.22 2.99
N TYR A 230 3.95 4.38 2.70
CA TYR A 230 4.54 4.22 1.37
C TYR A 230 3.91 3.01 0.69
N HIS A 231 3.46 3.20 -0.54
CA HIS A 231 2.85 2.14 -1.34
C HIS A 231 3.68 1.91 -2.60
N PHE A 232 3.94 0.65 -2.91
CA PHE A 232 4.50 0.23 -4.18
C PHE A 232 3.68 -0.92 -4.75
N ALA A 233 3.23 -0.76 -6.00
CA ALA A 233 2.57 -1.81 -6.76
C ALA A 233 3.32 -2.04 -8.09
N GLN A 234 3.78 -3.27 -8.31
CA GLN A 234 4.43 -3.64 -9.57
C GLN A 234 3.46 -3.50 -10.74
N ASN A 235 2.22 -3.92 -10.56
CA ASN A 235 1.10 -3.70 -11.50
C ASN A 235 -0.02 -2.97 -10.75
N PHE A 236 -0.29 -1.72 -11.13
CA PHE A 236 -1.37 -0.90 -10.58
C PHE A 236 -2.38 -0.63 -11.68
N HIS A 237 -3.62 -1.10 -11.55
CA HIS A 237 -4.54 -1.19 -12.65
C HIS A 237 -5.99 -0.87 -12.31
N ILE A 238 -6.79 -0.74 -13.35
CA ILE A 238 -8.26 -0.68 -13.29
C ILE A 238 -8.79 -1.70 -14.29
N TYR A 239 -9.77 -2.52 -13.90
CA TYR A 239 -10.44 -3.41 -14.83
C TYR A 239 -11.23 -2.63 -15.89
N ILE A 240 -11.18 -3.08 -17.14
CA ILE A 240 -11.90 -2.46 -18.27
C ILE A 240 -13.40 -2.31 -17.99
N LYS A 241 -13.96 -3.27 -17.24
CA LYS A 241 -15.37 -3.20 -16.82
C LYS A 241 -15.67 -1.94 -16.00
N GLN A 242 -14.85 -1.61 -14.99
CA GLN A 242 -15.04 -0.42 -14.16
C GLN A 242 -14.90 0.87 -14.98
N LEU A 243 -13.98 0.90 -15.94
CA LEU A 243 -13.82 2.04 -16.84
C LEU A 243 -15.08 2.26 -17.68
N LYS A 244 -15.67 1.19 -18.23
CA LYS A 244 -16.90 1.28 -19.04
C LYS A 244 -18.11 1.67 -18.20
N ASP A 245 -18.24 1.10 -17.01
CA ASP A 245 -19.37 1.38 -16.10
C ASP A 245 -19.36 2.84 -15.58
N HIS A 246 -18.18 3.52 -15.61
CA HIS A 246 -17.98 4.86 -15.07
C HIS A 246 -17.35 5.83 -16.10
N ALA A 247 -17.58 5.62 -17.39
CA ALA A 247 -16.96 6.39 -18.48
C ALA A 247 -17.35 7.89 -18.53
N GLY A 248 -18.20 8.36 -17.64
CA GLY A 248 -18.62 9.77 -17.54
C GLY A 248 -17.91 10.59 -16.48
N TYR A 249 -16.94 9.99 -15.75
CA TYR A 249 -16.27 10.63 -14.61
C TYR A 249 -14.78 10.77 -14.80
#